data_51edb871846408eac68f9f0b63425ba7
#
_entry.id   51edb871846408eac68f9f0b63425ba7
#
_cell.length_a   1.000
_cell.length_b   1.000
_cell.length_c   1.000
_cell.angle_alpha   90.00
_cell.angle_beta   90.00
_cell.angle_gamma   90.00
#
_symmetry.space_group_name_H-M   'P 1'
#
loop_
_entity.id
_entity.type
_entity.pdbx_description
1 polymer ?
#
loop_
_entity_poly.entity_id
_entity_poly.type
_entity_poly.pdbx_seq_one_letter_code
_entity_poly.pdbx_strand_id
1 'polypeptide(L)'
;AKPLARFHMPTDFSISLDKYTSGRSVRIPSDFGPSQALVGFDPSYKNIVDYIVRITHRIWETDSREVEYIGETYSKDSRVFDDYGLQLGCEKIISDTHHTTGAFPDIILDAEEVIWAGDDSTGFHTSHLTRIIGTNTGISRYGEPKDKKISVMVIANCIALENEIFHEHVLYNTSAMLQQLDIDLWEEAERLISDPPAGWPRSDEVWVDLRQSAAPTKPLYLSEPSMGFDPDKFARDIHNNIWNGDLSALKDRYADNVKFEGTTNRLF
;
A
#
# COMPACT_ATOMS: atom_id res chain seq x y z
N ALA A 1 -3.52 12.09 -18.51
CA ALA A 1 -3.45 10.88 -17.69
C ALA A 1 -2.79 9.77 -18.48
N LYS A 2 -1.79 9.11 -17.94
CA LYS A 2 -1.17 7.94 -18.56
C LYS A 2 -2.20 6.81 -18.58
N PRO A 3 -2.37 6.07 -19.69
CA PRO A 3 -3.33 4.98 -19.74
C PRO A 3 -2.88 3.85 -18.80
N LEU A 4 -3.83 3.24 -18.12
CA LEU A 4 -3.59 1.96 -17.44
C LEU A 4 -3.15 0.94 -18.48
N ALA A 5 -1.90 0.55 -18.45
CA ALA A 5 -1.34 -0.36 -19.41
C ALA A 5 -1.65 -1.81 -19.04
N ARG A 6 -1.70 -2.69 -20.03
CA ARG A 6 -1.68 -4.12 -19.80
C ARG A 6 -0.30 -4.46 -19.27
N PHE A 7 -0.24 -5.21 -18.17
CA PHE A 7 1.04 -5.69 -17.67
C PHE A 7 1.23 -7.18 -17.94
N HIS A 8 2.47 -7.57 -18.05
CA HIS A 8 2.89 -8.96 -18.09
C HIS A 8 3.62 -9.27 -16.81
N MET A 9 3.21 -10.34 -16.14
CA MET A 9 3.91 -10.77 -14.93
C MET A 9 5.29 -11.30 -15.32
N PRO A 10 6.37 -10.70 -14.81
CA PRO A 10 7.71 -11.24 -15.01
C PRO A 10 7.89 -12.56 -14.23
N THR A 11 8.85 -13.36 -14.62
CA THR A 11 9.15 -14.62 -13.94
C THR A 11 9.77 -14.42 -12.55
N ASP A 12 10.34 -13.24 -12.30
CA ASP A 12 10.95 -12.86 -11.03
C ASP A 12 10.34 -11.54 -10.59
N PHE A 13 9.20 -11.62 -9.91
CA PHE A 13 8.37 -10.45 -9.58
C PHE A 13 8.23 -10.20 -8.07
N SER A 14 8.83 -11.04 -7.23
CA SER A 14 8.75 -10.88 -5.78
C SER A 14 10.15 -10.85 -5.17
N ILE A 15 10.40 -9.86 -4.35
CA ILE A 15 11.65 -9.71 -3.61
C ILE A 15 11.32 -9.50 -2.15
N SER A 16 11.63 -10.48 -1.31
CA SER A 16 11.49 -10.35 0.13
C SER A 16 12.64 -9.53 0.71
N LEU A 17 12.29 -8.61 1.56
CA LEU A 17 13.22 -7.73 2.28
C LEU A 17 13.41 -8.13 3.75
N ASP A 18 13.04 -9.35 4.13
CA ASP A 18 13.06 -9.84 5.52
C ASP A 18 14.40 -9.66 6.22
N LYS A 19 15.50 -9.74 5.49
CA LYS A 19 16.86 -9.46 5.99
C LYS A 19 17.08 -8.02 6.45
N TYR A 20 16.19 -7.10 6.05
CA TYR A 20 16.23 -5.68 6.39
C TYR A 20 15.16 -5.25 7.39
N THR A 21 14.27 -6.14 7.78
CA THR A 21 13.08 -5.85 8.58
C THR A 21 13.25 -6.15 10.08
N SER A 22 14.45 -6.24 10.57
CA SER A 22 14.73 -6.60 11.97
C SER A 22 14.42 -5.49 12.99
N GLY A 23 13.33 -4.76 12.79
CA GLY A 23 12.77 -3.84 13.78
C GLY A 23 13.46 -2.49 13.84
N ARG A 24 14.00 -2.02 12.73
CA ARG A 24 14.64 -0.70 12.65
C ARG A 24 14.26 -0.01 11.35
N SER A 25 14.47 1.30 11.29
CA SER A 25 14.27 2.05 10.07
C SER A 25 14.99 1.38 8.90
N VAL A 26 14.29 1.22 7.82
CA VAL A 26 14.84 0.64 6.61
C VAL A 26 15.93 1.56 6.11
N ARG A 27 17.14 1.12 6.28
CA ARG A 27 18.22 1.71 5.53
C ARG A 27 18.13 1.19 4.12
N ILE A 28 18.28 2.08 3.17
CA ILE A 28 18.26 1.74 1.75
C ILE A 28 19.24 0.60 1.51
N PRO A 29 18.75 -0.62 1.20
CA PRO A 29 19.66 -1.73 0.99
C PRO A 29 20.44 -1.53 -0.30
N SER A 30 21.70 -1.93 -0.30
CA SER A 30 22.57 -1.85 -1.47
C SER A 30 22.28 -2.91 -2.53
N ASP A 31 21.44 -3.89 -2.22
CA ASP A 31 21.18 -5.04 -3.06
C ASP A 31 19.68 -5.41 -3.11
N PHE A 32 18.93 -4.69 -3.94
CA PHE A 32 17.52 -4.98 -4.23
C PHE A 32 17.32 -6.02 -5.35
N GLY A 33 18.33 -6.77 -5.71
CA GLY A 33 18.27 -7.69 -6.83
C GLY A 33 18.87 -7.12 -8.13
N PRO A 34 18.59 -7.71 -9.30
CA PRO A 34 19.17 -7.29 -10.57
C PRO A 34 18.75 -5.88 -10.98
N SER A 35 19.62 -5.23 -11.74
CA SER A 35 19.30 -3.91 -12.32
C SER A 35 18.26 -4.05 -13.43
N GLN A 36 17.41 -3.02 -13.54
CA GLN A 36 16.42 -2.86 -14.62
C GLN A 36 16.72 -1.61 -15.45
N ALA A 37 16.19 -1.55 -16.64
CA ALA A 37 16.38 -0.40 -17.54
C ALA A 37 15.71 0.87 -17.02
N LEU A 38 14.55 0.79 -16.37
CA LEU A 38 13.80 1.90 -15.79
C LEU A 38 13.79 3.17 -16.67
N VAL A 39 13.28 3.05 -17.89
CA VAL A 39 13.28 4.16 -18.86
C VAL A 39 12.46 5.33 -18.31
N GLY A 40 13.08 6.52 -18.29
CA GLY A 40 12.45 7.73 -17.78
C GLY A 40 12.47 7.90 -16.26
N PHE A 41 12.96 6.92 -15.50
CA PHE A 41 13.19 7.07 -14.07
C PHE A 41 14.53 7.76 -13.77
N ASP A 42 14.67 8.30 -12.57
CA ASP A 42 15.95 8.82 -12.10
C ASP A 42 17.00 7.70 -12.14
N PRO A 43 18.16 7.96 -12.75
CA PRO A 43 19.21 6.93 -12.95
C PRO A 43 19.85 6.43 -11.66
N SER A 44 19.58 7.07 -10.52
CA SER A 44 20.03 6.59 -9.22
C SER A 44 19.29 5.34 -8.74
N TYR A 45 18.13 5.03 -9.31
CA TYR A 45 17.37 3.83 -8.96
C TYR A 45 17.85 2.62 -9.75
N LYS A 46 18.15 1.56 -9.03
CA LYS A 46 18.66 0.30 -9.61
C LYS A 46 17.56 -0.50 -10.32
N ASN A 47 16.39 -0.53 -9.73
CA ASN A 47 15.20 -1.24 -10.21
C ASN A 47 13.94 -0.70 -9.56
N ILE A 48 12.78 -1.24 -9.92
CA ILE A 48 11.50 -0.76 -9.41
C ILE A 48 11.31 -0.97 -7.90
N VAL A 49 11.92 -2.01 -7.32
CA VAL A 49 11.87 -2.25 -5.87
C VAL A 49 12.67 -1.16 -5.14
N ASP A 50 13.89 -0.88 -5.61
CA ASP A 50 14.72 0.22 -5.10
C ASP A 50 13.99 1.56 -5.20
N TYR A 51 13.33 1.84 -6.34
CA TYR A 51 12.52 3.04 -6.52
C TYR A 51 11.43 3.16 -5.45
N ILE A 52 10.56 2.17 -5.33
CA ILE A 52 9.41 2.20 -4.40
C ILE A 52 9.86 2.35 -2.94
N VAL A 53 10.86 1.58 -2.52
CA VAL A 53 11.33 1.62 -1.12
C VAL A 53 12.00 2.96 -0.80
N ARG A 54 12.87 3.46 -1.70
CA ARG A 54 13.60 4.70 -1.47
C ARG A 54 12.73 5.95 -1.53
N ILE A 55 11.76 6.03 -2.44
CA ILE A 55 10.83 7.17 -2.44
C ILE A 55 9.97 7.18 -1.18
N THR A 56 9.49 6.01 -0.72
CA THR A 56 8.73 5.88 0.53
C THR A 56 9.56 6.36 1.72
N HIS A 57 10.80 5.86 1.84
CA HIS A 57 11.72 6.29 2.89
C HIS A 57 11.97 7.80 2.87
N ARG A 58 12.32 8.35 1.69
CA ARG A 58 12.64 9.76 1.52
C ARG A 58 11.46 10.69 1.83
N ILE A 59 10.25 10.29 1.47
CA ILE A 59 9.05 11.11 1.70
C ILE A 59 8.65 11.11 3.18
N TRP A 60 8.73 9.97 3.84
CA TRP A 60 8.05 9.75 5.11
C TRP A 60 8.95 9.78 6.34
N GLU A 61 10.16 9.24 6.27
CA GLU A 61 10.95 8.97 7.47
C GLU A 61 11.66 10.20 8.04
N THR A 62 11.77 10.23 9.36
CA THR A 62 12.22 11.39 10.14
C THR A 62 13.61 11.88 9.76
N ASP A 63 14.52 10.99 9.41
CA ASP A 63 15.91 11.30 9.09
C ASP A 63 16.14 11.73 7.64
N SER A 64 15.16 11.53 6.77
CA SER A 64 15.25 11.83 5.34
C SER A 64 14.05 12.60 4.78
N ARG A 65 13.11 12.96 5.62
CA ARG A 65 11.79 13.48 5.23
C ARG A 65 11.82 14.66 4.28
N GLU A 66 11.36 14.41 3.08
CA GLU A 66 11.16 15.41 2.03
C GLU A 66 9.76 15.18 1.41
N VAL A 67 8.71 15.67 2.08
CA VAL A 67 7.32 15.45 1.63
C VAL A 67 7.09 16.03 0.23
N GLU A 68 7.72 17.16 -0.10
CA GLU A 68 7.64 17.81 -1.41
C GLU A 68 8.19 16.93 -2.56
N TYR A 69 8.99 15.90 -2.24
CA TYR A 69 9.47 14.94 -3.23
C TYR A 69 8.35 14.14 -3.90
N ILE A 70 7.16 14.15 -3.32
CA ILE A 70 5.93 13.67 -3.97
C ILE A 70 5.72 14.38 -5.31
N GLY A 71 6.01 15.67 -5.41
CA GLY A 71 5.91 16.43 -6.66
C GLY A 71 6.83 15.94 -7.79
N GLU A 72 7.91 15.23 -7.46
CA GLU A 72 8.86 14.65 -8.43
C GLU A 72 8.54 13.18 -8.79
N THR A 73 7.79 12.49 -7.92
CA THR A 73 7.55 11.04 -8.01
C THR A 73 6.10 10.64 -8.18
N TYR A 74 5.18 11.60 -8.11
CA TYR A 74 3.77 11.38 -8.42
C TYR A 74 3.33 12.23 -9.60
N SER A 75 2.51 11.67 -10.45
CA SER A 75 1.90 12.41 -11.54
C SER A 75 1.04 13.55 -11.01
N LYS A 76 1.05 14.69 -11.70
CA LYS A 76 0.24 15.84 -11.34
C LYS A 76 -1.24 15.51 -11.13
N ASP A 77 -1.76 14.56 -11.89
CA ASP A 77 -3.16 14.09 -11.84
C ASP A 77 -3.26 12.71 -11.14
N SER A 78 -2.30 12.38 -10.27
CA SER A 78 -2.31 11.09 -9.59
C SER A 78 -3.54 10.91 -8.72
N ARG A 79 -3.93 9.66 -8.56
CA ARG A 79 -5.08 9.23 -7.76
C ARG A 79 -4.60 8.28 -6.68
N VAL A 80 -4.74 8.68 -5.45
CA VAL A 80 -4.47 7.82 -4.29
C VAL A 80 -5.78 7.55 -3.56
N PHE A 81 -6.12 6.28 -3.45
CA PHE A 81 -7.28 5.81 -2.70
C PHE A 81 -6.80 5.22 -1.38
N ASP A 82 -7.34 5.72 -0.30
CA ASP A 82 -7.10 5.21 1.05
C ASP A 82 -8.41 4.94 1.79
N ASP A 83 -8.35 4.63 3.08
CA ASP A 83 -9.51 4.36 3.92
C ASP A 83 -10.45 5.58 4.06
N TYR A 84 -9.99 6.76 3.71
CA TYR A 84 -10.72 8.03 3.86
C TYR A 84 -11.19 8.60 2.51
N GLY A 85 -10.90 7.91 1.42
CA GLY A 85 -11.40 8.23 0.09
C GLY A 85 -10.32 8.53 -0.94
N LEU A 86 -10.58 9.47 -1.82
CA LEU A 86 -9.72 9.82 -2.94
C LEU A 86 -8.92 11.09 -2.66
N GLN A 87 -7.60 10.96 -2.71
CA GLN A 87 -6.67 12.08 -2.79
C GLN A 87 -6.35 12.31 -4.27
N LEU A 88 -6.77 13.43 -4.82
CA LEU A 88 -6.60 13.77 -6.22
C LEU A 88 -5.50 14.81 -6.41
N GLY A 89 -4.46 14.43 -7.14
CA GLY A 89 -3.33 15.28 -7.49
C GLY A 89 -2.27 15.45 -6.39
N CYS A 90 -1.06 15.80 -6.80
CA CYS A 90 0.11 15.92 -5.91
C CYS A 90 -0.10 16.85 -4.72
N GLU A 91 -0.74 18.01 -4.92
CA GLU A 91 -0.92 18.99 -3.84
C GLU A 91 -1.74 18.43 -2.68
N LYS A 92 -2.79 17.65 -2.99
CA LYS A 92 -3.61 16.99 -1.96
C LYS A 92 -2.81 15.91 -1.23
N ILE A 93 -2.04 15.11 -1.96
CA ILE A 93 -1.22 14.05 -1.39
C ILE A 93 -0.14 14.64 -0.48
N ILE A 94 0.54 15.72 -0.90
CA ILE A 94 1.52 16.45 -0.09
C ILE A 94 0.88 16.96 1.20
N SER A 95 -0.25 17.63 1.10
CA SER A 95 -0.98 18.16 2.26
C SER A 95 -1.36 17.07 3.28
N ASP A 96 -1.87 15.94 2.79
CA ASP A 96 -2.29 14.83 3.67
C ASP A 96 -1.08 14.12 4.29
N THR A 97 0.02 14.03 3.54
CA THR A 97 1.29 13.47 4.06
C THR A 97 1.87 14.36 5.16
N HIS A 98 1.87 15.68 5.00
CA HIS A 98 2.27 16.61 6.05
C HIS A 98 1.40 16.46 7.30
N HIS A 99 0.09 16.32 7.13
CA HIS A 99 -0.82 16.10 8.26
C HIS A 99 -0.47 14.82 9.02
N THR A 100 -0.23 13.72 8.30
CA THR A 100 0.11 12.43 8.92
C THR A 100 1.48 12.47 9.59
N THR A 101 2.49 13.03 8.93
CA THR A 101 3.84 13.16 9.52
C THR A 101 3.89 14.16 10.67
N GLY A 102 3.01 15.15 10.69
CA GLY A 102 2.81 16.03 11.84
C GLY A 102 2.17 15.33 13.03
N ALA A 103 1.24 14.41 12.77
CA ALA A 103 0.60 13.60 13.81
C ALA A 103 1.55 12.54 14.41
N PHE A 104 2.47 12.02 13.61
CA PHE A 104 3.47 11.00 13.98
C PHE A 104 4.87 11.48 13.57
N PRO A 105 5.50 12.41 14.32
CA PRO A 105 6.77 13.02 13.90
C PRO A 105 7.95 12.05 13.82
N ASP A 106 7.91 10.96 14.55
CA ASP A 106 8.91 9.89 14.60
C ASP A 106 8.60 8.70 13.68
N ILE A 107 7.76 8.91 12.67
CA ILE A 107 7.30 7.83 11.79
C ILE A 107 8.45 7.12 11.06
N ILE A 108 8.37 5.81 11.03
CA ILE A 108 9.25 4.89 10.30
C ILE A 108 8.37 3.97 9.47
N LEU A 109 8.78 3.70 8.25
CA LEU A 109 8.14 2.74 7.35
C LEU A 109 9.08 1.58 7.05
N ASP A 110 8.95 0.54 7.86
CA ASP A 110 9.79 -0.67 7.77
C ASP A 110 9.28 -1.54 6.61
N ALA A 111 10.03 -1.56 5.51
CA ALA A 111 9.66 -2.30 4.31
C ALA A 111 9.82 -3.80 4.53
N GLU A 112 8.75 -4.58 4.36
CA GLU A 112 8.76 -6.03 4.55
C GLU A 112 8.87 -6.77 3.21
N GLU A 113 8.10 -6.35 2.19
CA GLU A 113 8.13 -7.00 0.88
C GLU A 113 7.65 -6.04 -0.23
N VAL A 114 8.21 -6.19 -1.41
CA VAL A 114 7.68 -5.59 -2.63
C VAL A 114 7.44 -6.68 -3.67
N ILE A 115 6.19 -6.83 -4.09
CA ILE A 115 5.79 -7.66 -5.22
C ILE A 115 5.55 -6.73 -6.40
N TRP A 116 6.05 -7.06 -7.59
CA TRP A 116 5.89 -6.19 -8.74
C TRP A 116 5.71 -6.97 -10.04
N ALA A 117 5.15 -6.29 -11.04
CA ALA A 117 4.97 -6.79 -12.40
C ALA A 117 4.99 -5.61 -13.38
N GLY A 118 5.15 -5.90 -14.65
CA GLY A 118 5.16 -4.88 -15.69
C GLY A 118 6.56 -4.51 -16.17
N ASP A 119 6.63 -3.49 -17.00
CA ASP A 119 7.85 -3.02 -17.65
C ASP A 119 7.75 -1.53 -18.04
N ASP A 120 8.79 -1.01 -18.68
CA ASP A 120 8.86 0.38 -19.13
C ASP A 120 7.81 0.75 -20.18
N SER A 121 7.19 -0.21 -20.85
CA SER A 121 6.18 0.04 -21.89
C SER A 121 4.76 0.00 -21.32
N THR A 122 4.54 -0.79 -20.29
CA THR A 122 3.22 -1.04 -19.71
C THR A 122 3.01 -0.36 -18.37
N GLY A 123 4.08 0.12 -17.75
CA GLY A 123 4.12 0.61 -16.40
C GLY A 123 4.39 -0.52 -15.39
N PHE A 124 4.98 -0.15 -14.28
CA PHE A 124 5.26 -1.07 -13.18
C PHE A 124 4.12 -1.04 -12.17
N HIS A 125 3.52 -2.21 -11.93
CA HIS A 125 2.55 -2.43 -10.88
C HIS A 125 3.29 -2.98 -9.66
N THR A 126 3.20 -2.31 -8.55
CA THR A 126 3.88 -2.73 -7.32
C THR A 126 2.89 -2.91 -6.18
N SER A 127 3.14 -3.87 -5.32
CA SER A 127 2.48 -4.04 -4.04
C SER A 127 3.55 -4.01 -2.96
N HIS A 128 3.59 -2.92 -2.22
CA HIS A 128 4.58 -2.68 -1.17
C HIS A 128 3.95 -2.94 0.18
N LEU A 129 4.38 -4.03 0.82
CA LEU A 129 4.05 -4.35 2.18
C LEU A 129 5.04 -3.66 3.11
N THR A 130 4.54 -2.82 4.00
CA THR A 130 5.36 -2.07 4.94
C THR A 130 4.69 -1.98 6.31
N ARG A 131 5.49 -1.80 7.34
CA ARG A 131 5.03 -1.56 8.70
C ARG A 131 5.26 -0.10 9.07
N ILE A 132 4.19 0.61 9.39
CA ILE A 132 4.27 1.95 9.95
C ILE A 132 4.46 1.83 11.46
N ILE A 133 5.50 2.50 11.97
CA ILE A 133 5.80 2.62 13.39
C ILE A 133 5.93 4.10 13.69
N GLY A 134 5.29 4.57 14.77
CA GLY A 134 5.38 5.98 15.16
C GLY A 134 4.64 6.24 16.47
N THR A 135 4.85 7.43 17.03
CA THR A 135 4.18 7.89 18.27
C THR A 135 3.27 9.07 17.94
N ASN A 136 2.00 8.97 18.30
CA ASN A 136 1.04 10.05 18.08
C ASN A 136 1.26 11.18 19.08
N THR A 137 2.13 12.11 18.75
CA THR A 137 2.44 13.30 19.58
C THR A 137 1.92 14.60 18.95
N GLY A 138 1.36 14.54 17.74
CA GLY A 138 0.71 15.67 17.09
C GLY A 138 -0.77 15.45 16.88
N ILE A 139 -1.47 16.52 16.51
CA ILE A 139 -2.91 16.47 16.17
C ILE A 139 -3.07 15.59 14.93
N SER A 140 -3.95 14.61 15.04
CA SER A 140 -4.29 13.68 13.96
C SER A 140 -5.74 13.89 13.50
N ARG A 141 -6.15 13.19 12.45
CA ARG A 141 -7.56 13.11 12.03
C ARG A 141 -8.50 12.53 13.12
N TYR A 142 -7.91 11.87 14.12
CA TYR A 142 -8.62 11.32 15.28
C TYR A 142 -8.63 12.27 16.49
N GLY A 143 -8.20 13.52 16.32
CA GLY A 143 -8.20 14.57 17.33
C GLY A 143 -6.84 14.79 17.99
N GLU A 144 -6.89 15.16 19.28
CA GLU A 144 -5.71 15.50 20.06
C GLU A 144 -4.72 14.36 20.22
N PRO A 145 -3.42 14.65 20.43
CA PRO A 145 -2.40 13.64 20.64
C PRO A 145 -2.77 12.64 21.74
N LYS A 146 -2.47 11.39 21.49
CA LYS A 146 -2.71 10.29 22.45
C LYS A 146 -1.45 9.87 23.21
N ASP A 147 -0.28 10.34 22.80
CA ASP A 147 1.03 9.92 23.32
C ASP A 147 1.22 8.39 23.28
N LYS A 148 0.62 7.75 22.28
CA LYS A 148 0.62 6.31 22.08
C LYS A 148 1.46 5.94 20.87
N LYS A 149 2.20 4.85 21.00
CA LYS A 149 2.95 4.24 19.91
C LYS A 149 2.05 3.31 19.11
N ILE A 150 2.18 3.40 17.79
CA ILE A 150 1.53 2.48 16.85
C ILE A 150 2.57 1.60 16.14
N SER A 151 2.14 0.43 15.73
CA SER A 151 2.85 -0.46 14.81
C SER A 151 1.82 -1.21 13.98
N VAL A 152 1.62 -0.79 12.73
CA VAL A 152 0.56 -1.31 11.87
C VAL A 152 1.05 -1.64 10.48
N MET A 153 0.47 -2.69 9.90
CA MET A 153 0.74 -3.06 8.52
C MET A 153 -0.01 -2.14 7.55
N VAL A 154 0.65 -1.88 6.44
CA VAL A 154 0.12 -1.12 5.31
C VAL A 154 0.51 -1.81 4.03
N ILE A 155 -0.39 -1.82 3.06
CA ILE A 155 -0.13 -2.28 1.70
C ILE A 155 -0.41 -1.12 0.76
N ALA A 156 0.60 -0.69 0.00
CA ALA A 156 0.48 0.31 -1.04
C ALA A 156 0.63 -0.34 -2.42
N ASN A 157 -0.44 -0.31 -3.20
CA ASN A 157 -0.46 -0.83 -4.56
C ASN A 157 -0.33 0.34 -5.53
N CYS A 158 0.84 0.49 -6.13
CA CYS A 158 1.15 1.61 -7.02
C CYS A 158 1.24 1.17 -8.48
N ILE A 159 0.96 2.11 -9.39
CA ILE A 159 1.31 1.98 -10.80
C ILE A 159 2.23 3.15 -11.14
N ALA A 160 3.47 2.84 -11.52
CA ALA A 160 4.50 3.81 -11.83
C ALA A 160 4.99 3.68 -13.27
N LEU A 161 5.28 4.81 -13.92
CA LEU A 161 5.86 4.89 -15.24
C LEU A 161 6.65 6.19 -15.37
N GLU A 162 7.85 6.15 -15.95
CA GLU A 162 8.67 7.34 -16.20
C GLU A 162 8.86 8.21 -14.94
N ASN A 163 9.24 7.59 -13.83
CA ASN A 163 9.46 8.21 -12.52
C ASN A 163 8.21 8.75 -11.82
N GLU A 164 7.01 8.50 -12.31
CA GLU A 164 5.78 8.99 -11.73
C GLU A 164 4.83 7.87 -11.30
N ILE A 165 4.34 7.91 -10.07
CA ILE A 165 3.17 7.16 -9.62
C ILE A 165 1.93 7.93 -10.04
N PHE A 166 1.03 7.31 -10.78
CA PHE A 166 -0.19 7.95 -11.26
C PHE A 166 -1.47 7.30 -10.73
N HIS A 167 -1.35 6.15 -10.10
CA HIS A 167 -2.45 5.47 -9.44
C HIS A 167 -1.93 4.68 -8.24
N GLU A 168 -2.61 4.80 -7.12
CA GLU A 168 -2.26 4.08 -5.90
C GLU A 168 -3.49 3.71 -5.10
N HIS A 169 -3.50 2.51 -4.54
CA HIS A 169 -4.43 2.08 -3.48
C HIS A 169 -3.63 1.77 -2.23
N VAL A 170 -3.96 2.43 -1.14
CA VAL A 170 -3.32 2.21 0.16
C VAL A 170 -4.32 1.60 1.12
N LEU A 171 -3.95 0.46 1.69
CA LEU A 171 -4.75 -0.26 2.68
C LEU A 171 -4.01 -0.22 4.01
N TYR A 172 -4.54 0.52 4.96
CA TYR A 172 -4.03 0.58 6.32
C TYR A 172 -4.77 -0.42 7.22
N ASN A 173 -4.07 -1.00 8.21
CA ASN A 173 -4.75 -1.70 9.29
C ASN A 173 -5.29 -0.67 10.30
N THR A 174 -6.24 0.17 9.84
CA THR A 174 -6.78 1.31 10.58
C THR A 174 -7.44 0.90 11.89
N SER A 175 -8.17 -0.21 11.92
CA SER A 175 -8.78 -0.68 13.16
C SER A 175 -7.75 -1.07 14.22
N ALA A 176 -6.62 -1.66 13.82
CA ALA A 176 -5.51 -1.94 14.75
C ALA A 176 -4.86 -0.65 15.24
N MET A 177 -4.69 0.35 14.36
CA MET A 177 -4.14 1.65 14.71
C MET A 177 -5.03 2.36 15.76
N LEU A 178 -6.33 2.43 15.52
CA LEU A 178 -7.29 3.05 16.44
C LEU A 178 -7.25 2.38 17.82
N GLN A 179 -7.23 1.06 17.87
CA GLN A 179 -7.12 0.33 19.13
C GLN A 179 -5.80 0.61 19.87
N GLN A 180 -4.68 0.72 19.14
CA GLN A 180 -3.39 1.09 19.74
C GLN A 180 -3.38 2.53 20.26
N LEU A 181 -4.22 3.40 19.71
CA LEU A 181 -4.45 4.77 20.18
C LEU A 181 -5.50 4.87 21.27
N ASP A 182 -6.05 3.76 21.77
CA ASP A 182 -7.16 3.69 22.74
C ASP A 182 -8.44 4.41 22.24
N ILE A 183 -8.71 4.32 20.93
CA ILE A 183 -9.90 4.89 20.31
C ILE A 183 -10.92 3.77 20.09
N ASP A 184 -12.15 3.99 20.58
CA ASP A 184 -13.24 3.03 20.34
C ASP A 184 -13.65 3.03 18.87
N LEU A 185 -13.73 1.84 18.27
CA LEU A 185 -14.02 1.68 16.85
C LEU A 185 -15.45 2.09 16.49
N TRP A 186 -16.38 1.89 17.40
CA TRP A 186 -17.79 2.24 17.15
C TRP A 186 -18.03 3.74 17.29
N GLU A 187 -17.42 4.37 18.29
CA GLU A 187 -17.47 5.82 18.46
C GLU A 187 -16.85 6.53 17.24
N GLU A 188 -15.71 6.02 16.73
CA GLU A 188 -15.10 6.57 15.53
C GLU A 188 -15.96 6.34 14.27
N ALA A 189 -16.59 5.19 14.14
CA ALA A 189 -17.51 4.93 13.03
C ALA A 189 -18.73 5.87 13.09
N GLU A 190 -19.31 6.10 14.26
CA GLU A 190 -20.41 7.05 14.45
C GLU A 190 -19.98 8.50 14.13
N ARG A 191 -18.77 8.89 14.54
CA ARG A 191 -18.20 10.20 14.20
C ARG A 191 -18.06 10.37 12.70
N LEU A 192 -17.49 9.39 12.00
CA LEU A 192 -17.30 9.42 10.55
C LEU A 192 -18.63 9.47 9.77
N ILE A 193 -19.69 8.84 10.29
CA ILE A 193 -21.03 8.93 9.70
C ILE A 193 -21.63 10.33 9.91
N SER A 194 -21.41 10.91 11.09
CA SER A 194 -22.00 12.19 11.47
C SER A 194 -21.28 13.39 10.86
N ASP A 195 -19.96 13.28 10.71
CA ASP A 195 -19.08 14.31 10.15
C ASP A 195 -18.02 13.65 9.24
N PRO A 196 -18.42 13.24 8.02
CA PRO A 196 -17.52 12.58 7.11
C PRO A 196 -16.41 13.53 6.63
N PRO A 197 -15.18 13.02 6.44
CA PRO A 197 -14.09 13.81 5.91
C PRO A 197 -14.45 14.49 4.58
N ALA A 198 -13.96 15.71 4.38
CA ALA A 198 -14.14 16.43 3.12
C ALA A 198 -13.56 15.60 1.96
N GLY A 199 -14.38 15.35 0.94
CA GLY A 199 -14.01 14.51 -0.20
C GLY A 199 -14.28 13.01 -0.02
N TRP A 200 -14.85 12.61 1.11
CA TRP A 200 -15.38 11.25 1.24
C TRP A 200 -16.46 11.05 0.19
N PRO A 201 -16.31 10.06 -0.70
CA PRO A 201 -17.30 9.84 -1.74
C PRO A 201 -18.64 9.48 -1.10
N ARG A 202 -19.69 10.17 -1.53
CA ARG A 202 -21.04 9.77 -1.14
C ARG A 202 -21.33 8.38 -1.67
N SER A 203 -22.09 7.61 -0.92
CA SER A 203 -22.36 6.19 -1.20
C SER A 203 -22.82 5.90 -2.64
N ASP A 204 -23.52 6.83 -3.27
CA ASP A 204 -23.99 6.72 -4.64
C ASP A 204 -22.86 6.88 -5.68
N GLU A 205 -21.85 7.72 -5.45
CA GLU A 205 -20.70 7.89 -6.34
C GLU A 205 -19.76 6.68 -6.29
N VAL A 206 -19.49 6.15 -5.11
CA VAL A 206 -18.66 4.94 -4.92
C VAL A 206 -19.32 3.71 -5.55
N TRP A 207 -20.63 3.57 -5.35
CA TRP A 207 -21.35 2.44 -5.92
C TRP A 207 -21.44 2.46 -7.44
N VAL A 208 -21.44 3.62 -8.06
CA VAL A 208 -21.40 3.75 -9.52
C VAL A 208 -20.07 3.24 -10.06
N ASP A 209 -18.94 3.63 -9.47
CA ASP A 209 -17.62 3.14 -9.87
C ASP A 209 -17.45 1.62 -9.62
N LEU A 210 -17.89 1.11 -8.50
CA LEU A 210 -17.87 -0.32 -8.20
C LEU A 210 -18.78 -1.12 -9.14
N ARG A 211 -19.95 -0.59 -9.53
CA ARG A 211 -20.83 -1.25 -10.50
C ARG A 211 -20.27 -1.22 -11.92
N GLN A 212 -19.56 -0.17 -12.29
CA GLN A 212 -18.89 -0.07 -13.59
C GLN A 212 -17.64 -0.95 -13.66
N SER A 213 -16.94 -1.09 -12.53
CA SER A 213 -15.79 -2.00 -12.41
C SER A 213 -16.21 -3.47 -12.21
N ALA A 214 -17.44 -3.74 -11.80
CA ALA A 214 -18.00 -5.08 -11.69
C ALA A 214 -18.41 -5.71 -13.04
N ALA A 215 -18.26 -5.00 -14.17
CA ALA A 215 -18.22 -5.68 -15.45
C ALA A 215 -17.10 -6.74 -15.39
N PRO A 216 -17.36 -8.00 -15.83
CA PRO A 216 -16.34 -9.04 -15.76
C PRO A 216 -15.13 -8.58 -16.55
N THR A 217 -14.17 -8.00 -15.82
CA THR A 217 -12.86 -7.71 -16.35
C THR A 217 -12.27 -9.05 -16.74
N LYS A 218 -11.99 -9.23 -18.02
CA LYS A 218 -11.14 -10.35 -18.43
C LYS A 218 -9.93 -10.31 -17.51
N PRO A 219 -9.47 -11.47 -17.00
CA PRO A 219 -8.26 -11.53 -16.18
C PRO A 219 -7.17 -10.69 -16.83
N LEU A 220 -6.54 -9.82 -16.07
CA LEU A 220 -5.43 -9.01 -16.55
C LEU A 220 -4.21 -9.86 -16.97
N TYR A 221 -4.22 -11.12 -16.55
CA TYR A 221 -3.18 -12.08 -16.86
C TYR A 221 -3.36 -12.62 -18.27
N LEU A 222 -2.44 -12.25 -19.15
CA LEU A 222 -2.39 -12.72 -20.54
C LEU A 222 -1.42 -13.88 -20.74
N SER A 223 -0.67 -14.26 -19.71
CA SER A 223 0.26 -15.39 -19.76
C SER A 223 -0.37 -16.62 -19.12
N GLU A 224 -0.24 -17.76 -19.77
CA GLU A 224 -0.55 -19.06 -19.17
C GLU A 224 0.29 -19.22 -17.89
N PRO A 225 -0.32 -19.61 -16.76
CA PRO A 225 0.43 -19.86 -15.53
C PRO A 225 1.48 -20.92 -15.80
N SER A 226 2.75 -20.61 -15.50
CA SER A 226 3.79 -21.60 -15.59
C SER A 226 3.50 -22.76 -14.63
N MET A 227 3.67 -24.00 -15.10
CA MET A 227 3.54 -25.23 -14.32
C MET A 227 2.14 -25.57 -13.78
N GLY A 228 1.08 -25.13 -14.42
CA GLY A 228 -0.30 -25.52 -14.04
C GLY A 228 -0.81 -24.89 -12.74
N PHE A 229 -0.10 -23.93 -12.17
CA PHE A 229 -0.57 -23.12 -11.05
C PHE A 229 -1.35 -21.93 -11.57
N ASP A 230 -2.60 -21.78 -11.13
CA ASP A 230 -3.46 -20.65 -11.44
C ASP A 230 -3.57 -19.75 -10.21
N PRO A 231 -2.87 -18.61 -10.16
CA PRO A 231 -2.86 -17.72 -9.00
C PRO A 231 -4.22 -17.07 -8.76
N ASP A 232 -4.98 -16.76 -9.82
CA ASP A 232 -6.33 -16.18 -9.68
C ASP A 232 -7.30 -17.18 -9.04
N LYS A 233 -7.30 -18.42 -9.54
CA LYS A 233 -8.11 -19.49 -8.93
C LYS A 233 -7.69 -19.75 -7.48
N PHE A 234 -6.38 -19.79 -7.20
CA PHE A 234 -5.87 -20.00 -5.86
C PHE A 234 -6.33 -18.90 -4.89
N ALA A 235 -6.21 -17.63 -5.28
CA ALA A 235 -6.65 -16.51 -4.46
C ALA A 235 -8.16 -16.51 -4.23
N ARG A 236 -8.96 -16.81 -5.26
CA ARG A 236 -10.42 -16.92 -5.15
C ARG A 236 -10.84 -18.07 -4.23
N ASP A 237 -10.20 -19.22 -4.35
CA ASP A 237 -10.50 -20.39 -3.51
C ASP A 237 -10.22 -20.07 -2.04
N ILE A 238 -9.08 -19.45 -1.72
CA ILE A 238 -8.77 -19.02 -0.36
C ILE A 238 -9.82 -18.04 0.16
N HIS A 239 -10.10 -17.01 -0.61
CA HIS A 239 -11.06 -15.97 -0.23
C HIS A 239 -12.46 -16.55 0.02
N ASN A 240 -12.96 -17.39 -0.89
CA ASN A 240 -14.26 -18.03 -0.75
C ASN A 240 -14.32 -18.95 0.47
N ASN A 241 -13.27 -19.72 0.75
CA ASN A 241 -13.23 -20.60 1.92
C ASN A 241 -13.25 -19.81 3.23
N ILE A 242 -12.52 -18.70 3.30
CA ILE A 242 -12.56 -17.80 4.46
C ILE A 242 -13.98 -17.26 4.68
N TRP A 243 -14.61 -16.73 3.65
CA TRP A 243 -15.96 -16.18 3.73
C TRP A 243 -17.02 -17.20 4.07
N ASN A 244 -16.88 -18.43 3.61
CA ASN A 244 -17.79 -19.52 3.92
C ASN A 244 -17.49 -20.23 5.26
N GLY A 245 -16.43 -19.82 5.95
CA GLY A 245 -16.01 -20.41 7.24
C GLY A 245 -15.40 -21.80 7.12
N ASP A 246 -15.08 -22.27 5.90
CA ASP A 246 -14.40 -23.54 5.68
C ASP A 246 -12.88 -23.40 5.86
N LEU A 247 -12.47 -23.19 7.10
CA LEU A 247 -11.06 -22.99 7.45
C LEU A 247 -10.23 -24.27 7.30
N SER A 248 -10.88 -25.44 7.34
CA SER A 248 -10.19 -26.72 7.15
C SER A 248 -9.63 -26.88 5.73
N ALA A 249 -10.32 -26.30 4.74
CA ALA A 249 -9.87 -26.30 3.35
C ALA A 249 -8.62 -25.43 3.11
N LEU A 250 -8.24 -24.60 4.07
CA LEU A 250 -7.04 -23.74 3.97
C LEU A 250 -5.76 -24.44 4.42
N LYS A 251 -5.87 -25.54 5.15
CA LYS A 251 -4.72 -26.22 5.77
C LYS A 251 -3.58 -26.52 4.79
N ASP A 252 -3.92 -26.96 3.58
CA ASP A 252 -2.94 -27.32 2.55
C ASP A 252 -2.56 -26.14 1.64
N ARG A 253 -3.05 -24.92 1.98
CA ARG A 253 -2.82 -23.68 1.20
C ARG A 253 -1.82 -22.75 1.82
N TYR A 254 -1.53 -22.92 3.10
CA TYR A 254 -0.60 -22.12 3.84
C TYR A 254 0.64 -22.92 4.24
N ALA A 255 1.77 -22.26 4.32
CA ALA A 255 2.98 -22.86 4.87
C ALA A 255 2.82 -23.14 6.37
N ASP A 256 3.50 -24.17 6.88
CA ASP A 256 3.42 -24.57 8.30
C ASP A 256 3.85 -23.46 9.26
N ASN A 257 4.69 -22.54 8.80
CA ASN A 257 5.22 -21.42 9.59
C ASN A 257 4.61 -20.07 9.17
N VAL A 258 3.45 -20.07 8.51
CA VAL A 258 2.79 -18.83 8.11
C VAL A 258 2.55 -17.92 9.32
N LYS A 259 2.80 -16.64 9.14
CA LYS A 259 2.37 -15.60 10.06
C LYS A 259 1.16 -14.91 9.46
N PHE A 260 0.11 -14.81 10.24
CA PHE A 260 -1.09 -14.11 9.85
C PHE A 260 -1.28 -12.87 10.73
N GLU A 261 -1.30 -11.71 10.14
CA GLU A 261 -1.65 -10.47 10.81
C GLU A 261 -3.02 -10.00 10.28
N GLY A 262 -4.02 -10.14 11.12
CA GLY A 262 -5.39 -9.73 10.81
C GLY A 262 -5.69 -8.32 11.30
N THR A 263 -6.92 -7.88 11.02
CA THR A 263 -7.46 -6.65 11.58
C THR A 263 -7.55 -6.72 13.10
N THR A 264 -7.65 -5.59 13.77
CA THR A 264 -7.84 -5.52 15.24
C THR A 264 -6.73 -6.21 16.06
N ASN A 265 -5.47 -6.04 15.67
CA ASN A 265 -4.28 -6.60 16.35
C ASN A 265 -4.31 -8.14 16.52
N ARG A 266 -5.03 -8.85 15.67
CA ARG A 266 -5.02 -10.32 15.70
C ARG A 266 -3.77 -10.86 15.04
N LEU A 267 -2.96 -11.55 15.82
CA LEU A 267 -1.79 -12.31 15.37
C LEU A 267 -2.06 -13.80 15.55
N PHE A 268 -1.77 -14.61 14.53
CA PHE A 268 -1.91 -16.06 14.55
C PHE A 268 -0.66 -16.72 13.98
#